data_b59541d9f72577415b40fb361ebaab8d
#
_entry.id   b59541d9f72577415b40fb361ebaab8d
#
_cell.length_a   1.000
_cell.length_b   1.000
_cell.length_c   1.000
_cell.angle_alpha   90.00
_cell.angle_beta   90.00
_cell.angle_gamma   90.00
#
_symmetry.space_group_name_H-M   'P 1'
#
loop_
_entity.id
_entity.type
_entity.pdbx_description
1 polymer ?
#
loop_
_entity_poly.entity_id
_entity_poly.type
_entity_poly.pdbx_seq_one_letter_code
_entity_poly.pdbx_strand_id
1 'polypeptide(L)'
;KTAFPGCAVCPTPADVVTFFSELSKPEPETGFRIEPERTRKNIPIQTGCDTYCAYCIIPFARGAAHSFSAKKIIDEILEFEKTGGREIILTGINLAAWGCSHTRKPEESKFSELLAEILEKTSIPRIRISSIGPEYIDDKFFEIFQNPRICDHLHVSVQSGSDTILKKMNRGHGTSEISKLLKSARAVRPNAGFS
;
A
#
# COMPACT_ATOMS: atom_id res chain seq x y z
N LYS A 1 17.81 16.71 -26.31
CA LYS A 1 16.83 17.12 -27.34
C LYS A 1 15.48 17.04 -26.66
N THR A 2 14.84 18.17 -26.39
CA THR A 2 13.52 18.26 -25.80
C THR A 2 12.49 17.73 -26.78
N ALA A 3 11.78 16.66 -26.44
CA ALA A 3 10.69 16.12 -27.25
C ALA A 3 9.48 17.07 -27.28
N PHE A 4 9.37 17.96 -26.30
CA PHE A 4 8.28 18.92 -26.18
C PHE A 4 8.83 20.32 -25.88
N PRO A 5 8.62 21.31 -26.75
CA PRO A 5 9.01 22.67 -26.49
C PRO A 5 8.30 23.21 -25.24
N GLY A 6 9.05 23.81 -24.33
CA GLY A 6 8.52 24.35 -23.07
C GLY A 6 8.50 23.38 -21.88
N CYS A 7 8.93 22.11 -22.06
CA CYS A 7 9.11 21.20 -20.92
C CYS A 7 10.51 21.34 -20.32
N ALA A 8 10.59 21.44 -18.99
CA ALA A 8 11.85 21.31 -18.28
C ALA A 8 12.28 19.84 -18.26
N VAL A 9 13.53 19.56 -18.59
CA VAL A 9 14.12 18.23 -18.52
C VAL A 9 15.06 18.20 -17.33
N CYS A 10 14.73 17.36 -16.34
CA CYS A 10 15.57 17.13 -15.17
C CYS A 10 16.25 15.77 -15.32
N PRO A 11 17.51 15.72 -15.77
CA PRO A 11 18.20 14.47 -16.09
C PRO A 11 18.53 13.61 -14.86
N THR A 12 18.58 14.19 -13.67
CA THR A 12 18.81 13.46 -12.42
C THR A 12 17.76 13.78 -11.36
N PRO A 13 17.57 12.90 -10.34
CA PRO A 13 16.71 13.21 -9.20
C PRO A 13 17.10 14.49 -8.46
N ALA A 14 18.40 14.82 -8.41
CA ALA A 14 18.87 16.06 -7.81
C ALA A 14 18.40 17.31 -8.59
N ASP A 15 18.40 17.23 -9.92
CA ASP A 15 17.90 18.31 -10.78
C ASP A 15 16.39 18.53 -10.59
N VAL A 16 15.64 17.45 -10.36
CA VAL A 16 14.21 17.54 -10.04
C VAL A 16 14.00 18.30 -8.73
N VAL A 17 14.76 17.93 -7.69
CA VAL A 17 14.69 18.62 -6.39
C VAL A 17 15.06 20.09 -6.51
N THR A 18 16.12 20.41 -7.23
CA THR A 18 16.58 21.79 -7.48
C THR A 18 15.49 22.58 -8.24
N PHE A 19 14.95 22.02 -9.32
CA PHE A 19 13.89 22.64 -10.10
C PHE A 19 12.66 22.99 -9.25
N PHE A 20 12.19 22.04 -8.43
CA PHE A 20 11.04 22.29 -7.57
C PHE A 20 11.37 23.25 -6.41
N SER A 21 12.60 23.26 -5.88
CA SER A 21 13.00 24.21 -4.86
C SER A 21 13.08 25.65 -5.38
N GLU A 22 13.45 25.82 -6.66
CA GLU A 22 13.43 27.13 -7.33
C GLU A 22 12.01 27.64 -7.61
N LEU A 23 11.08 26.73 -7.95
CA LEU A 23 9.67 27.05 -8.13
C LEU A 23 8.96 27.32 -6.79
N SER A 24 9.46 26.72 -5.71
CA SER A 24 8.89 26.83 -4.35
C SER A 24 9.48 28.01 -3.58
N LYS A 25 9.78 29.15 -4.24
CA LYS A 25 10.06 30.36 -3.49
C LYS A 25 8.82 30.68 -2.65
N PRO A 26 8.96 30.82 -1.33
CA PRO A 26 7.82 31.14 -0.51
C PRO A 26 7.24 32.48 -1.00
N GLU A 27 6.00 32.48 -1.39
CA GLU A 27 5.23 33.71 -1.51
C GLU A 27 5.31 34.42 -0.15
N PRO A 28 5.45 35.77 -0.11
CA PRO A 28 5.48 36.48 1.15
C PRO A 28 4.26 36.10 1.98
N GLU A 29 4.49 35.76 3.25
CA GLU A 29 3.47 35.34 4.20
C GLU A 29 2.38 36.42 4.34
N THR A 30 1.39 36.36 3.48
CA THR A 30 0.16 37.10 3.62
C THR A 30 -0.97 36.11 3.86
N GLY A 31 -1.28 35.93 5.14
CA GLY A 31 -2.51 35.26 5.55
C GLY A 31 -2.31 33.86 6.14
N PHE A 32 -3.00 33.70 7.21
CA PHE A 32 -3.27 32.47 7.94
C PHE A 32 -3.38 31.26 6.98
N ARG A 33 -2.30 30.49 6.82
CA ARG A 33 -2.39 29.13 6.35
C ARG A 33 -2.97 28.31 7.49
N ILE A 34 -4.28 28.17 7.51
CA ILE A 34 -4.89 27.01 8.14
C ILE A 34 -4.48 25.86 7.24
N GLU A 35 -3.36 25.20 7.53
CA GLU A 35 -3.14 23.85 6.99
C GLU A 35 -4.29 23.02 7.54
N PRO A 36 -5.21 22.52 6.68
CA PRO A 36 -6.25 21.63 7.19
C PRO A 36 -5.50 20.46 7.84
N GLU A 37 -5.68 20.26 9.14
CA GLU A 37 -5.16 19.08 9.82
C GLU A 37 -5.59 17.88 9.00
N ARG A 38 -4.62 17.21 8.38
CA ARG A 38 -4.92 16.07 7.51
C ARG A 38 -5.52 14.98 8.38
N THR A 39 -6.82 14.75 8.24
CA THR A 39 -7.51 13.68 8.96
C THR A 39 -7.09 12.29 8.51
N ARG A 40 -6.38 12.20 7.34
CA ARG A 40 -5.94 10.96 6.71
C ARG A 40 -4.45 11.03 6.33
N LYS A 41 -3.71 9.92 6.57
CA LYS A 41 -2.30 9.78 6.20
C LYS A 41 -2.02 8.45 5.51
N ASN A 42 -1.19 8.49 4.46
CA ASN A 42 -0.62 7.29 3.86
C ASN A 42 0.58 6.81 4.68
N ILE A 43 0.59 5.55 5.08
CA ILE A 43 1.68 4.91 5.83
C ILE A 43 2.30 3.86 4.91
N PRO A 44 3.49 4.11 4.34
CA PRO A 44 4.19 3.12 3.55
C PRO A 44 4.75 2.03 4.48
N ILE A 45 4.36 0.77 4.22
CA ILE A 45 4.84 -0.38 5.00
C ILE A 45 5.82 -1.25 4.21
N GLN A 46 5.79 -1.13 2.87
CA GLN A 46 6.58 -1.96 1.96
C GLN A 46 6.91 -1.17 0.68
N THR A 47 8.07 -1.43 0.08
CA THR A 47 8.48 -0.88 -1.22
C THR A 47 9.23 -1.93 -2.05
N GLY A 48 9.39 -1.69 -3.35
CA GLY A 48 10.00 -2.64 -4.27
C GLY A 48 9.13 -3.88 -4.50
N CYS A 49 9.51 -4.70 -5.47
CA CYS A 49 8.82 -5.95 -5.80
C CYS A 49 9.73 -6.81 -6.68
N ASP A 50 9.82 -8.08 -6.39
CA ASP A 50 10.56 -9.08 -7.15
C ASP A 50 9.66 -10.20 -7.72
N THR A 51 8.38 -9.89 -7.92
CA THR A 51 7.44 -10.80 -8.58
C THR A 51 7.70 -10.93 -10.08
N TYR A 52 8.26 -9.90 -10.73
CA TYR A 52 8.55 -9.87 -12.17
C TYR A 52 7.34 -10.21 -13.04
N CYS A 53 6.19 -9.58 -12.77
CA CYS A 53 5.05 -9.67 -13.66
C CYS A 53 5.44 -9.20 -15.08
N ALA A 54 4.96 -9.90 -16.12
CA ALA A 54 5.40 -9.73 -17.50
C ALA A 54 5.26 -8.30 -18.07
N TYR A 55 4.41 -7.48 -17.49
CA TYR A 55 4.10 -6.11 -17.91
C TYR A 55 4.67 -5.02 -16.97
N CYS A 56 5.36 -5.42 -15.89
CA CYS A 56 5.67 -4.51 -14.78
C CYS A 56 7.14 -4.06 -14.79
N ILE A 57 7.36 -2.74 -14.75
CA ILE A 57 8.68 -2.13 -14.68
C ILE A 57 9.21 -2.00 -13.23
N ILE A 58 8.37 -2.21 -12.23
CA ILE A 58 8.68 -1.94 -10.83
C ILE A 58 9.95 -2.65 -10.34
N PRO A 59 10.21 -3.94 -10.63
CA PRO A 59 11.43 -4.61 -10.19
C PRO A 59 12.71 -3.88 -10.63
N PHE A 60 12.67 -3.25 -11.80
CA PHE A 60 13.80 -2.50 -12.36
C PHE A 60 13.86 -1.07 -11.84
N ALA A 61 12.70 -0.44 -11.57
CA ALA A 61 12.62 0.95 -11.16
C ALA A 61 12.74 1.14 -9.64
N ARG A 62 12.25 0.18 -8.83
CA ARG A 62 12.19 0.26 -7.37
C ARG A 62 13.05 -0.79 -6.67
N GLY A 63 13.62 -1.75 -7.42
CA GLY A 63 14.41 -2.85 -6.88
C GLY A 63 13.59 -3.93 -6.17
N ALA A 64 14.30 -4.79 -5.43
CA ALA A 64 13.73 -5.90 -4.69
C ALA A 64 12.78 -5.44 -3.57
N ALA A 65 11.90 -6.35 -3.16
CA ALA A 65 10.96 -6.09 -2.08
C ALA A 65 11.68 -5.75 -0.77
N HIS A 66 11.21 -4.73 -0.09
CA HIS A 66 11.70 -4.31 1.21
C HIS A 66 10.54 -3.92 2.13
N SER A 67 10.48 -4.53 3.30
CA SER A 67 9.49 -4.23 4.33
C SER A 67 10.07 -3.24 5.35
N PHE A 68 9.32 -2.18 5.68
CA PHE A 68 9.69 -1.32 6.80
C PHE A 68 9.42 -2.06 8.12
N SER A 69 10.20 -1.76 9.18
CA SER A 69 10.00 -2.41 10.47
C SER A 69 8.66 -2.05 11.10
N ALA A 70 8.03 -3.01 11.78
CA ALA A 70 6.77 -2.78 12.50
C ALA A 70 6.87 -1.60 13.47
N LYS A 71 8.00 -1.51 14.21
CA LYS A 71 8.26 -0.39 15.13
C LYS A 71 8.15 0.95 14.43
N LYS A 72 8.83 1.14 13.29
CA LYS A 72 8.80 2.41 12.53
C LYS A 72 7.37 2.75 12.07
N ILE A 73 6.64 1.75 11.58
CA ILE A 73 5.26 1.92 11.12
C ILE A 73 4.36 2.37 12.29
N ILE A 74 4.46 1.70 13.43
CA ILE A 74 3.65 2.00 14.61
C ILE A 74 4.01 3.36 15.19
N ASP A 75 5.31 3.69 15.31
CA ASP A 75 5.75 5.01 15.79
C ASP A 75 5.18 6.14 14.91
N GLU A 76 5.16 5.94 13.58
CA GLU A 76 4.59 6.92 12.64
C GLU A 76 3.08 7.07 12.77
N ILE A 77 2.36 5.97 13.06
CA ILE A 77 0.91 6.02 13.31
C ILE A 77 0.63 6.75 14.62
N LEU A 78 1.35 6.41 15.70
CA LEU A 78 1.19 7.05 17.00
C LEU A 78 1.48 8.56 16.95
N GLU A 79 2.49 8.97 16.17
CA GLU A 79 2.77 10.39 15.97
C GLU A 79 1.61 11.08 15.24
N PHE A 80 1.06 10.44 14.22
CA PHE A 80 -0.11 10.96 13.50
C PHE A 80 -1.37 11.03 14.38
N GLU A 81 -1.57 10.09 15.29
CA GLU A 81 -2.67 10.12 16.26
C GLU A 81 -2.59 11.36 17.18
N LYS A 82 -1.37 11.72 17.64
CA LYS A 82 -1.16 12.90 18.48
C LYS A 82 -1.56 14.21 17.80
N THR A 83 -1.49 14.26 16.47
CA THR A 83 -1.93 15.41 15.67
C THR A 83 -3.41 15.41 15.32
N GLY A 84 -4.21 14.52 15.93
CA GLY A 84 -5.65 14.42 15.66
C GLY A 84 -6.01 13.57 14.44
N GLY A 85 -5.07 12.80 13.90
CA GLY A 85 -5.28 11.89 12.78
C GLY A 85 -6.41 10.89 13.02
N ARG A 86 -7.23 10.61 11.99
CA ARG A 86 -8.41 9.76 12.10
C ARG A 86 -8.39 8.52 11.21
N GLU A 87 -7.67 8.56 10.11
CA GLU A 87 -7.58 7.44 9.17
C GLU A 87 -6.16 7.29 8.67
N ILE A 88 -5.65 6.06 8.67
CA ILE A 88 -4.44 5.70 7.94
C ILE A 88 -4.79 4.83 6.73
N ILE A 89 -3.97 4.97 5.69
CA ILE A 89 -3.97 4.07 4.54
C ILE A 89 -2.63 3.36 4.53
N LEU A 90 -2.64 2.05 4.77
CA LEU A 90 -1.44 1.23 4.61
C LEU A 90 -1.13 1.10 3.12
N THR A 91 0.07 1.46 2.71
CA THR A 91 0.47 1.47 1.31
C THR A 91 1.76 0.67 1.08
N GLY A 92 1.90 0.15 -0.13
CA GLY A 92 3.08 -0.59 -0.57
C GLY A 92 2.97 -0.97 -2.04
N ILE A 93 4.07 -1.33 -2.65
CA ILE A 93 4.10 -1.84 -4.03
C ILE A 93 3.46 -3.24 -4.10
N ASN A 94 3.79 -4.09 -3.13
CA ASN A 94 3.13 -5.37 -2.89
C ASN A 94 2.87 -5.51 -1.39
N LEU A 95 1.83 -4.81 -0.96
CA LEU A 95 1.52 -4.55 0.45
C LEU A 95 1.49 -5.82 1.30
N ALA A 96 0.75 -6.83 0.85
CA ALA A 96 0.55 -8.06 1.60
C ALA A 96 1.78 -8.99 1.60
N ALA A 97 2.82 -8.68 0.83
CA ALA A 97 4.12 -9.35 0.92
C ALA A 97 4.99 -8.80 2.07
N TRP A 98 4.44 -7.99 2.97
CA TRP A 98 5.19 -7.49 4.11
C TRP A 98 5.71 -8.65 4.97
N GLY A 99 7.00 -8.62 5.28
CA GLY A 99 7.68 -9.67 6.03
C GLY A 99 8.25 -10.81 5.20
N CYS A 100 7.86 -10.95 3.92
CA CYS A 100 8.46 -11.96 3.05
C CYS A 100 9.93 -11.62 2.73
N SER A 101 10.76 -12.66 2.63
CA SER A 101 12.12 -12.54 2.12
C SER A 101 12.15 -12.30 0.59
N HIS A 102 11.11 -12.74 -0.10
CA HIS A 102 10.89 -12.61 -1.53
C HIS A 102 9.39 -12.62 -1.83
N THR A 103 8.90 -11.79 -2.77
CA THR A 103 7.47 -11.69 -3.07
C THR A 103 6.84 -12.96 -3.68
N ARG A 104 7.65 -13.94 -4.10
CA ARG A 104 7.15 -15.26 -4.55
C ARG A 104 7.05 -16.30 -3.44
N LYS A 105 7.16 -15.87 -2.20
CA LYS A 105 7.01 -16.72 -1.02
C LYS A 105 5.86 -16.21 -0.14
N PRO A 106 4.61 -16.32 -0.62
CA PRO A 106 3.45 -15.80 0.08
C PRO A 106 3.25 -16.43 1.47
N GLU A 107 3.75 -17.65 1.68
CA GLU A 107 3.73 -18.36 2.96
C GLU A 107 4.59 -17.69 4.05
N GLU A 108 5.54 -16.84 3.66
CA GLU A 108 6.36 -16.06 4.60
C GLU A 108 5.70 -14.74 5.01
N SER A 109 4.54 -14.38 4.44
CA SER A 109 3.85 -13.13 4.74
C SER A 109 3.55 -13.00 6.23
N LYS A 110 3.90 -11.86 6.80
CA LYS A 110 3.57 -11.46 8.18
C LYS A 110 2.63 -10.26 8.20
N PHE A 111 1.89 -10.08 7.12
CA PHE A 111 0.99 -8.93 6.99
C PHE A 111 -0.14 -8.96 8.03
N SER A 112 -0.69 -10.13 8.31
CA SER A 112 -1.72 -10.30 9.35
C SER A 112 -1.17 -10.02 10.75
N GLU A 113 0.07 -10.42 11.05
CA GLU A 113 0.74 -10.08 12.32
C GLU A 113 0.92 -8.57 12.47
N LEU A 114 1.36 -7.88 11.41
CA LEU A 114 1.50 -6.43 11.42
C LEU A 114 0.15 -5.74 11.68
N LEU A 115 -0.92 -6.19 11.03
CA LEU A 115 -2.26 -5.63 11.24
C LEU A 115 -2.72 -5.81 12.69
N ALA A 116 -2.50 -7.01 13.26
CA ALA A 116 -2.82 -7.29 14.66
C ALA A 116 -2.03 -6.37 15.61
N GLU A 117 -0.73 -6.20 15.36
CA GLU A 117 0.14 -5.34 16.16
C GLU A 117 -0.25 -3.85 16.08
N ILE A 118 -0.65 -3.37 14.89
CA ILE A 118 -1.19 -2.01 14.73
C ILE A 118 -2.49 -1.84 15.51
N LEU A 119 -3.39 -2.81 15.45
CA LEU A 119 -4.66 -2.77 16.20
C LEU A 119 -4.45 -2.79 17.71
N GLU A 120 -3.45 -3.52 18.19
CA GLU A 120 -3.12 -3.61 19.61
C GLU A 120 -2.44 -2.34 20.14
N LYS A 121 -1.47 -1.80 19.39
CA LYS A 121 -0.59 -0.72 19.88
C LYS A 121 -1.05 0.68 19.53
N THR A 122 -2.07 0.84 18.71
CA THR A 122 -2.60 2.15 18.29
C THR A 122 -4.09 2.25 18.55
N SER A 123 -4.60 3.47 18.62
CA SER A 123 -6.04 3.74 18.76
C SER A 123 -6.65 4.37 17.51
N ILE A 124 -5.89 4.44 16.40
CA ILE A 124 -6.38 5.04 15.15
C ILE A 124 -7.75 4.49 14.76
N PRO A 125 -8.77 5.32 14.57
CA PRO A 125 -10.15 4.86 14.39
C PRO A 125 -10.39 4.10 13.09
N ARG A 126 -9.61 4.39 12.03
CA ARG A 126 -9.83 3.80 10.70
C ARG A 126 -8.50 3.40 10.06
N ILE A 127 -8.44 2.15 9.65
CA ILE A 127 -7.29 1.56 8.95
C ILE A 127 -7.78 1.08 7.59
N ARG A 128 -7.31 1.72 6.53
CA ARG A 128 -7.57 1.32 5.16
C ARG A 128 -6.40 0.52 4.63
N ILE A 129 -6.72 -0.60 4.01
CA ILE A 129 -5.75 -1.43 3.30
C ILE A 129 -5.80 -1.03 1.83
N SER A 130 -4.66 -0.70 1.24
CA SER A 130 -4.56 -0.46 -0.20
C SER A 130 -4.56 -1.78 -0.98
N SER A 131 -3.98 -1.81 -2.16
CA SER A 131 -4.03 -2.98 -3.05
C SER A 131 -3.33 -4.21 -2.47
N ILE A 132 -4.02 -5.35 -2.42
CA ILE A 132 -3.50 -6.63 -1.92
C ILE A 132 -3.52 -7.72 -2.99
N GLY A 133 -2.50 -8.58 -2.98
CA GLY A 133 -2.49 -9.82 -3.76
C GLY A 133 -3.23 -10.94 -3.01
N PRO A 134 -4.13 -11.67 -3.68
CA PRO A 134 -4.91 -12.72 -3.01
C PRO A 134 -4.06 -13.87 -2.47
N GLU A 135 -2.87 -14.10 -3.05
CA GLU A 135 -1.94 -15.16 -2.67
C GLU A 135 -1.32 -15.00 -1.28
N TYR A 136 -1.35 -13.81 -0.69
CA TYR A 136 -0.73 -13.51 0.61
C TYR A 136 -1.71 -13.54 1.78
N ILE A 137 -3.01 -13.74 1.51
CA ILE A 137 -4.06 -13.61 2.51
C ILE A 137 -4.29 -14.97 3.18
N ASP A 138 -4.06 -15.01 4.48
CA ASP A 138 -4.25 -16.17 5.35
C ASP A 138 -5.59 -16.12 6.11
N ASP A 139 -5.90 -17.18 6.84
CA ASP A 139 -7.14 -17.25 7.62
C ASP A 139 -7.16 -16.23 8.77
N LYS A 140 -6.00 -15.92 9.36
CA LYS A 140 -5.85 -14.90 10.40
C LYS A 140 -6.24 -13.49 9.91
N PHE A 141 -5.98 -13.19 8.63
CA PHE A 141 -6.42 -11.94 8.03
C PHE A 141 -7.94 -11.76 8.14
N PHE A 142 -8.73 -12.82 7.90
CA PHE A 142 -10.19 -12.73 7.96
C PHE A 142 -10.71 -12.52 9.39
N GLU A 143 -10.03 -13.04 10.40
CA GLU A 143 -10.32 -12.76 11.81
C GLU A 143 -10.10 -11.27 12.10
N ILE A 144 -8.95 -10.72 11.66
CA ILE A 144 -8.60 -9.31 11.83
C ILE A 144 -9.53 -8.40 11.03
N PHE A 145 -9.92 -8.81 9.82
CA PHE A 145 -10.81 -8.04 8.96
C PHE A 145 -12.19 -7.79 9.58
N GLN A 146 -12.61 -8.57 10.58
CA GLN A 146 -13.83 -8.32 11.35
C GLN A 146 -13.72 -7.11 12.28
N ASN A 147 -12.51 -6.64 12.59
CA ASN A 147 -12.33 -5.51 13.50
C ASN A 147 -12.96 -4.23 12.90
N PRO A 148 -13.83 -3.51 13.63
CA PRO A 148 -14.53 -2.35 13.12
C PRO A 148 -13.61 -1.19 12.72
N ARG A 149 -12.37 -1.17 13.20
CA ARG A 149 -11.37 -0.18 12.79
C ARG A 149 -10.79 -0.44 11.40
N ILE A 150 -10.86 -1.67 10.90
CA ILE A 150 -10.49 -1.98 9.50
C ILE A 150 -11.64 -1.52 8.60
N CYS A 151 -11.32 -0.73 7.57
CA CYS A 151 -12.31 -0.26 6.61
C CYS A 151 -12.98 -1.43 5.88
N ASP A 152 -14.29 -1.32 5.69
CA ASP A 152 -15.14 -2.35 5.08
C ASP A 152 -14.99 -2.40 3.55
N HIS A 153 -13.76 -2.48 3.10
CA HIS A 153 -13.41 -2.48 1.69
C HIS A 153 -12.04 -3.11 1.47
N LEU A 154 -11.93 -3.97 0.45
CA LEU A 154 -10.67 -4.53 -0.02
C LEU A 154 -10.45 -4.19 -1.51
N HIS A 155 -9.29 -3.63 -1.82
CA HIS A 155 -8.82 -3.48 -3.18
C HIS A 155 -7.96 -4.70 -3.52
N VAL A 156 -8.46 -5.57 -4.40
CA VAL A 156 -7.81 -6.85 -4.73
C VAL A 156 -7.15 -6.76 -6.10
N SER A 157 -5.87 -7.05 -6.17
CA SER A 157 -5.09 -7.05 -7.42
C SER A 157 -5.41 -8.27 -8.31
N VAL A 158 -6.67 -8.37 -8.75
CA VAL A 158 -7.18 -9.49 -9.55
C VAL A 158 -6.45 -9.63 -10.90
N GLN A 159 -6.19 -8.53 -11.58
CA GLN A 159 -5.56 -8.41 -12.90
C GLN A 159 -6.35 -9.08 -14.05
N SER A 160 -6.84 -10.32 -13.89
CA SER A 160 -7.64 -11.04 -14.88
C SER A 160 -8.52 -12.10 -14.22
N GLY A 161 -9.67 -12.36 -14.81
CA GLY A 161 -10.54 -13.50 -14.47
C GLY A 161 -10.22 -14.80 -15.24
N SER A 162 -9.06 -14.89 -15.90
CA SER A 162 -8.63 -16.04 -16.68
C SER A 162 -7.28 -16.56 -16.19
N ASP A 163 -7.22 -17.84 -15.78
CA ASP A 163 -5.98 -18.49 -15.34
C ASP A 163 -4.91 -18.49 -16.44
N THR A 164 -5.32 -18.66 -17.70
CA THR A 164 -4.42 -18.61 -18.86
C THR A 164 -3.74 -17.22 -18.96
N ILE A 165 -4.50 -16.15 -18.75
CA ILE A 165 -3.96 -14.78 -18.80
C ILE A 165 -3.11 -14.50 -17.57
N LEU A 166 -3.56 -14.87 -16.36
CA LEU A 166 -2.79 -14.72 -15.13
C LEU A 166 -1.42 -15.43 -15.24
N LYS A 167 -1.39 -16.64 -15.80
CA LYS A 167 -0.15 -17.36 -16.07
C LYS A 167 0.76 -16.62 -17.05
N LYS A 168 0.21 -16.08 -18.15
CA LYS A 168 0.98 -15.26 -19.11
C LYS A 168 1.48 -13.96 -18.48
N MET A 169 0.74 -13.38 -17.54
CA MET A 169 1.15 -12.21 -16.76
C MET A 169 2.19 -12.54 -15.69
N ASN A 170 2.54 -13.81 -15.49
CA ASN A 170 3.44 -14.27 -14.43
C ASN A 170 2.92 -13.93 -13.02
N ARG A 171 1.60 -14.09 -12.79
CA ARG A 171 0.99 -13.88 -11.46
C ARG A 171 1.19 -15.11 -10.57
N GLY A 172 1.29 -14.87 -9.25
CA GLY A 172 1.41 -15.91 -8.22
C GLY A 172 0.10 -16.57 -7.81
N HIS A 173 -1.04 -16.10 -8.34
CA HIS A 173 -2.38 -16.60 -8.03
C HIS A 173 -3.17 -16.91 -9.29
N GLY A 174 -4.20 -17.72 -9.14
CA GLY A 174 -5.22 -18.01 -10.14
C GLY A 174 -6.61 -17.52 -9.70
N THR A 175 -7.62 -17.89 -10.46
CA THR A 175 -9.03 -17.54 -10.20
C THR A 175 -9.58 -18.20 -8.94
N SER A 176 -9.01 -19.35 -8.53
CA SER A 176 -9.36 -20.07 -7.30
C SER A 176 -9.03 -19.27 -6.05
N GLU A 177 -7.83 -18.70 -5.97
CA GLU A 177 -7.38 -17.87 -4.84
C GLU A 177 -8.23 -16.61 -4.74
N ILE A 178 -8.52 -15.96 -5.87
CA ILE A 178 -9.41 -14.80 -5.93
C ILE A 178 -10.79 -15.15 -5.37
N SER A 179 -11.37 -16.25 -5.87
CA SER A 179 -12.71 -16.70 -5.45
C SER A 179 -12.74 -17.07 -3.95
N LYS A 180 -11.68 -17.72 -3.45
CA LYS A 180 -11.55 -18.07 -2.03
C LYS A 180 -11.53 -16.78 -1.17
N LEU A 181 -10.67 -15.82 -1.52
CA LEU A 181 -10.57 -14.55 -0.81
C LEU A 181 -11.91 -13.83 -0.73
N LEU A 182 -12.58 -13.64 -1.87
CA LEU A 182 -13.86 -12.92 -1.92
C LEU A 182 -14.96 -13.61 -1.11
N LYS A 183 -15.05 -14.95 -1.18
CA LYS A 183 -16.01 -15.74 -0.39
C LYS A 183 -15.72 -15.62 1.10
N SER A 184 -14.47 -15.80 1.53
CA SER A 184 -14.08 -15.71 2.93
C SER A 184 -14.28 -14.29 3.49
N ALA A 185 -13.94 -13.26 2.73
CA ALA A 185 -14.17 -11.87 3.15
C ALA A 185 -15.66 -11.56 3.31
N ARG A 186 -16.52 -12.03 2.39
CA ARG A 186 -17.98 -11.88 2.50
C ARG A 186 -18.59 -12.70 3.64
N ALA A 187 -18.01 -13.85 3.97
CA ALA A 187 -18.48 -14.66 5.10
C ALA A 187 -18.33 -13.92 6.42
N VAL A 188 -17.24 -13.17 6.60
CA VAL A 188 -16.97 -12.41 7.83
C VAL A 188 -17.52 -10.98 7.79
N ARG A 189 -17.66 -10.38 6.59
CA ARG A 189 -18.25 -9.05 6.35
C ARG A 189 -19.12 -9.05 5.11
N PRO A 190 -20.41 -9.37 5.23
CA PRO A 190 -21.33 -9.52 4.08
C PRO A 190 -21.43 -8.27 3.19
N ASN A 191 -21.29 -7.09 3.79
CA ASN A 191 -21.42 -5.79 3.10
C ASN A 191 -20.09 -5.22 2.62
N ALA A 192 -18.97 -5.96 2.75
CA ALA A 192 -17.67 -5.46 2.32
C ALA A 192 -17.66 -5.11 0.82
N GLY A 193 -17.13 -3.93 0.51
CA GLY A 193 -16.88 -3.49 -0.86
C GLY A 193 -15.59 -4.14 -1.41
N PHE A 194 -15.60 -4.42 -2.70
CA PHE A 194 -14.41 -4.89 -3.42
C PHE A 194 -14.15 -4.05 -4.67
N SER A 195 -12.89 -3.76 -4.95
CA SER A 195 -12.44 -3.09 -6.18
C SER A 195 -11.17 -3.72 -6.72
#